data_19fb700572774058e4c0ed3f11d16499
#
_entry.id   19fb700572774058e4c0ed3f11d16499
#
_cell.length_a   1.000
_cell.length_b   1.000
_cell.length_c   1.000
_cell.angle_alpha   90.00
_cell.angle_beta   90.00
_cell.angle_gamma   90.00
#
_symmetry.space_group_name_H-M   'P 1'
#
loop_
_entity.id
_entity.type
_entity.pdbx_description
1 polymer ?
#
loop_
_entity_poly.entity_id
_entity_poly.type
_entity_poly.pdbx_seq_one_letter_code
_entity_poly.pdbx_strand_id
1 'polypeptide(L)'
;GATVRIKDGQGGTITDVDGNFQLEVAGNAILSISYVGYKEREVAVRNRAIIEAIQLQPDNQMLEQVVVIGYGTQKKSDLTGSVAVVDTEALKQTSHSNISTMLEGKVSGVQVTSDGQPGADPTVRIRGVGSFGDTSPLYVIDGVPMGTSIRDFSSNDIETIQILKDASAAAIYGSRAANGVVIITTKRGQKDQPLKVDYNGYVGMDYIPSSVYDVMDADQYSQYIGQACANSNTPLPGGYKLDSTTGKYHFQDNTNTNWFKEVFKTGIRQNHNVNLSGGGAHNTYNVSLDYYNQKGTLEGAGPNYERYTARVNNTMDTKFIKFHTSLVYSHSDQDNMGLSNASEYVQGLYGDVTNILRGTLLMQPTIKAYDNSTWVLDNLVGIANNFNYDSYGYGVYYDTVHGDISASNPLLVNNLLKRNTR
;
A
#
# COMPACT_ATOMS: atom_id res chain seq x y z
N GLY A 1 38.22 -7.56 3.62
CA GLY A 1 37.68 -6.30 3.27
C GLY A 1 37.48 -5.29 4.40
N ALA A 2 38.36 -5.22 5.44
CA ALA A 2 38.32 -4.14 6.44
C ALA A 2 38.84 -2.83 5.83
N THR A 3 38.24 -1.71 6.16
CA THR A 3 38.70 -0.39 5.74
C THR A 3 39.75 0.15 6.69
N VAL A 4 40.89 0.55 6.15
CA VAL A 4 42.01 1.17 6.90
C VAL A 4 42.16 2.60 6.42
N ARG A 5 42.02 3.59 7.30
CA ARG A 5 42.15 5.03 7.01
C ARG A 5 43.18 5.70 7.89
N ILE A 6 43.78 6.76 7.38
CA ILE A 6 44.62 7.64 8.20
C ILE A 6 43.70 8.56 9.01
N LYS A 7 43.79 8.52 10.35
CA LYS A 7 43.01 9.42 11.19
C LYS A 7 43.53 10.85 10.96
N ASP A 8 42.62 11.77 10.73
CA ASP A 8 42.90 13.19 10.47
C ASP A 8 43.73 13.47 9.21
N GLY A 9 43.84 12.48 8.28
CA GLY A 9 44.57 12.60 7.01
C GLY A 9 43.75 12.17 5.80
N GLN A 10 44.27 12.48 4.60
CA GLN A 10 43.70 11.95 3.35
C GLN A 10 44.45 10.68 2.97
N GLY A 11 43.74 9.59 2.81
CA GLY A 11 44.25 8.30 2.35
C GLY A 11 43.73 7.13 3.15
N GLY A 12 43.66 5.98 2.48
CA GLY A 12 43.20 4.74 3.07
C GLY A 12 43.34 3.59 2.07
N THR A 13 43.14 2.36 2.55
CA THR A 13 43.15 1.14 1.77
C THR A 13 42.13 0.16 2.32
N ILE A 14 41.90 -0.92 1.62
CA ILE A 14 41.01 -2.02 2.06
C ILE A 14 41.88 -3.28 2.17
N THR A 15 41.68 -4.10 3.19
CA THR A 15 42.38 -5.37 3.36
C THR A 15 41.94 -6.37 2.26
N ASP A 16 42.86 -7.24 1.86
CA ASP A 16 42.60 -8.40 1.02
C ASP A 16 41.76 -9.46 1.74
N VAL A 17 41.56 -10.61 1.10
CA VAL A 17 40.78 -11.74 1.66
C VAL A 17 41.44 -12.40 2.87
N ASP A 18 42.77 -12.28 2.99
CA ASP A 18 43.58 -12.81 4.11
C ASP A 18 43.75 -11.78 5.23
N GLY A 19 43.21 -10.56 5.06
CA GLY A 19 43.28 -9.48 6.04
C GLY A 19 44.54 -8.62 5.94
N ASN A 20 45.39 -8.80 4.93
CA ASN A 20 46.62 -8.00 4.76
C ASN A 20 46.30 -6.69 4.06
N PHE A 21 47.07 -5.66 4.40
CA PHE A 21 47.00 -4.36 3.74
C PHE A 21 48.39 -3.72 3.63
N GLN A 22 48.51 -2.83 2.67
CA GLN A 22 49.70 -1.99 2.51
C GLN A 22 49.24 -0.54 2.32
N LEU A 23 49.87 0.38 3.05
CA LEU A 23 49.53 1.80 3.01
C LEU A 23 50.75 2.65 3.31
N GLU A 24 51.05 3.62 2.45
CA GLU A 24 52.12 4.58 2.68
C GLU A 24 51.65 5.68 3.61
N VAL A 25 52.30 5.84 4.76
CA VAL A 25 51.86 6.77 5.79
C VAL A 25 53.08 7.42 6.51
N ALA A 26 52.87 8.59 7.10
CA ALA A 26 53.86 9.20 7.94
C ALA A 26 54.11 8.33 9.20
N GLY A 27 55.36 8.29 9.69
CA GLY A 27 55.73 7.42 10.81
C GLY A 27 55.00 7.71 12.12
N ASN A 28 54.45 8.88 12.27
CA ASN A 28 53.64 9.30 13.44
C ASN A 28 52.13 9.17 13.22
N ALA A 29 51.68 8.61 12.07
CA ALA A 29 50.26 8.48 11.74
C ALA A 29 49.53 7.53 12.68
N ILE A 30 48.27 7.79 12.88
CA ILE A 30 47.30 6.88 13.53
C ILE A 30 46.38 6.31 12.46
N LEU A 31 46.31 5.00 12.38
CA LEU A 31 45.39 4.29 11.49
C LEU A 31 44.08 3.99 12.23
N SER A 32 42.95 4.29 11.60
CA SER A 32 41.64 3.87 12.04
C SER A 32 41.21 2.70 11.16
N ILE A 33 40.88 1.58 11.80
CA ILE A 33 40.50 0.34 11.13
C ILE A 33 39.08 0.00 11.52
N SER A 34 38.21 -0.12 10.49
CA SER A 34 36.81 -0.43 10.65
C SER A 34 36.39 -1.60 9.77
N TYR A 35 35.48 -2.43 10.28
CA TYR A 35 34.85 -3.52 9.55
C TYR A 35 33.40 -3.68 10.02
N VAL A 36 32.52 -4.05 9.14
CA VAL A 36 31.09 -4.21 9.45
C VAL A 36 30.91 -5.25 10.55
N GLY A 37 30.25 -4.87 11.63
CA GLY A 37 30.02 -5.75 12.81
C GLY A 37 31.17 -5.76 13.85
N TYR A 38 32.16 -4.91 13.69
CA TYR A 38 33.30 -4.79 14.64
C TYR A 38 33.50 -3.36 15.09
N LYS A 39 34.00 -3.20 16.33
CA LYS A 39 34.38 -1.88 16.88
C LYS A 39 35.57 -1.31 16.13
N GLU A 40 35.47 -0.05 15.78
CA GLU A 40 36.59 0.69 15.19
C GLU A 40 37.78 0.66 16.13
N ARG A 41 38.98 0.38 15.60
CA ARG A 41 40.20 0.32 16.38
C ARG A 41 41.25 1.26 15.80
N GLU A 42 41.81 2.07 16.67
CA GLU A 42 42.89 2.96 16.33
C GLU A 42 44.26 2.33 16.65
N VAL A 43 45.20 2.44 15.73
CA VAL A 43 46.54 1.90 15.85
C VAL A 43 47.59 2.95 15.45
N ALA A 44 48.48 3.33 16.34
CA ALA A 44 49.57 4.23 16.02
C ALA A 44 50.73 3.50 15.30
N VAL A 45 51.18 4.05 14.19
CA VAL A 45 52.26 3.46 13.36
C VAL A 45 53.62 3.46 14.10
N ARG A 46 53.96 4.51 14.79
CA ARG A 46 55.21 4.66 15.61
C ARG A 46 56.47 4.29 14.83
N ASN A 47 56.62 4.77 13.60
CA ASN A 47 57.78 4.49 12.72
C ASN A 47 58.03 2.99 12.45
N ARG A 48 57.03 2.11 12.60
CA ARG A 48 57.15 0.68 12.30
C ARG A 48 56.84 0.44 10.84
N ALA A 49 57.69 -0.31 10.15
CA ALA A 49 57.46 -0.73 8.76
C ALA A 49 56.46 -1.88 8.67
N ILE A 50 56.32 -2.68 9.71
CA ILE A 50 55.37 -3.80 9.80
C ILE A 50 54.56 -3.63 11.10
N ILE A 51 53.26 -3.71 11.00
CA ILE A 51 52.34 -3.73 12.12
C ILE A 51 51.87 -5.17 12.31
N GLU A 52 51.98 -5.66 13.54
CA GLU A 52 51.50 -6.99 13.91
C GLU A 52 49.98 -7.12 13.68
N ALA A 53 49.48 -8.36 13.69
CA ALA A 53 48.07 -8.67 13.47
C ALA A 53 47.12 -7.86 14.40
N ILE A 54 46.24 -7.11 13.81
CA ILE A 54 45.30 -6.25 14.53
C ILE A 54 43.99 -7.04 14.67
N GLN A 55 43.66 -7.45 15.88
CA GLN A 55 42.37 -8.10 16.14
C GLN A 55 41.30 -7.03 16.38
N LEU A 56 40.25 -7.04 15.57
CA LEU A 56 39.05 -6.24 15.82
C LEU A 56 38.13 -6.99 16.81
N GLN A 57 37.56 -6.26 17.73
CA GLN A 57 36.57 -6.81 18.64
C GLN A 57 35.17 -6.73 18.00
N PRO A 58 34.35 -7.80 18.07
CA PRO A 58 32.98 -7.72 17.61
C PRO A 58 32.25 -6.58 18.32
N ASP A 59 31.49 -5.80 17.53
CA ASP A 59 30.65 -4.74 18.10
C ASP A 59 29.32 -5.36 18.54
N ASN A 60 29.28 -5.82 19.78
CA ASN A 60 28.08 -6.42 20.35
C ASN A 60 26.93 -5.41 20.51
N GLN A 61 27.17 -4.10 20.29
CA GLN A 61 26.09 -3.12 20.33
C GLN A 61 25.13 -3.24 19.13
N MET A 62 25.56 -3.82 18.00
CA MET A 62 24.65 -4.14 16.91
C MET A 62 23.72 -5.34 17.20
N LEU A 63 23.97 -6.11 18.26
CA LEU A 63 23.18 -7.31 18.60
C LEU A 63 22.17 -7.09 19.73
N GLU A 64 22.17 -5.93 20.37
CA GLU A 64 21.21 -5.61 21.42
C GLU A 64 19.95 -4.92 20.85
N GLN A 65 19.28 -5.57 19.88
CA GLN A 65 17.92 -5.15 19.54
C GLN A 65 17.03 -5.34 20.76
N VAL A 66 16.63 -4.24 21.37
CA VAL A 66 15.63 -4.24 22.44
C VAL A 66 14.26 -4.36 21.82
N VAL A 67 13.51 -5.36 22.26
CA VAL A 67 12.16 -5.66 21.80
C VAL A 67 11.17 -5.24 22.87
N VAL A 68 10.13 -4.54 22.49
CA VAL A 68 9.03 -4.19 23.41
C VAL A 68 8.10 -5.41 23.51
N ILE A 69 7.92 -5.94 24.73
CA ILE A 69 7.00 -7.05 24.98
C ILE A 69 6.06 -6.64 26.10
N GLY A 70 4.79 -6.60 25.79
CA GLY A 70 3.76 -6.23 26.73
C GLY A 70 3.99 -4.83 27.30
N TYR A 71 4.24 -4.75 28.60
CA TYR A 71 4.44 -3.51 29.31
C TYR A 71 5.92 -3.21 29.62
N GLY A 72 6.86 -3.97 29.01
CA GLY A 72 8.28 -3.83 29.24
C GLY A 72 9.14 -4.00 28.00
N THR A 73 10.44 -3.75 28.16
CA THR A 73 11.43 -3.95 27.10
C THR A 73 12.37 -5.08 27.51
N GLN A 74 12.63 -6.03 26.62
CA GLN A 74 13.58 -7.12 26.81
C GLN A 74 14.55 -7.20 25.63
N LYS A 75 15.72 -7.76 25.83
CA LYS A 75 16.65 -8.03 24.74
C LYS A 75 16.08 -9.13 23.85
N LYS A 76 16.20 -9.01 22.55
CA LYS A 76 15.73 -10.01 21.57
C LYS A 76 16.35 -11.40 21.83
N SER A 77 17.60 -11.44 22.32
CA SER A 77 18.30 -12.65 22.70
C SER A 77 17.66 -13.43 23.86
N ASP A 78 16.92 -12.71 24.72
CA ASP A 78 16.34 -13.27 25.94
C ASP A 78 14.91 -13.80 25.72
N LEU A 79 14.43 -13.65 24.48
CA LEU A 79 13.09 -14.11 24.10
C LEU A 79 13.09 -15.55 23.67
N THR A 80 12.29 -16.36 24.33
CA THR A 80 12.07 -17.76 23.97
C THR A 80 11.07 -17.93 22.82
N GLY A 81 10.30 -16.87 22.48
CA GLY A 81 9.29 -16.85 21.42
C GLY A 81 9.81 -16.29 20.08
N SER A 82 9.17 -16.70 18.98
CA SER A 82 9.49 -16.17 17.64
C SER A 82 8.96 -14.76 17.47
N VAL A 83 9.85 -13.77 17.59
CA VAL A 83 9.57 -12.35 17.36
C VAL A 83 10.28 -11.90 16.09
N ALA A 84 9.50 -11.36 15.13
CA ALA A 84 10.06 -10.71 13.97
C ALA A 84 10.09 -9.20 14.19
N VAL A 85 11.25 -8.59 14.03
CA VAL A 85 11.42 -7.12 13.98
C VAL A 85 11.48 -6.73 12.51
N VAL A 86 10.66 -5.76 12.13
CA VAL A 86 10.56 -5.30 10.75
C VAL A 86 11.47 -4.09 10.56
N ASP A 87 12.20 -4.07 9.47
CA ASP A 87 12.99 -2.91 9.07
C ASP A 87 12.05 -1.79 8.57
N THR A 88 11.88 -0.78 9.39
CA THR A 88 10.98 0.35 9.08
C THR A 88 11.49 1.24 7.95
N GLU A 89 12.80 1.31 7.72
CA GLU A 89 13.34 2.05 6.59
C GLU A 89 13.00 1.34 5.26
N ALA A 90 13.07 0.01 5.24
CA ALA A 90 12.64 -0.76 4.06
C ALA A 90 11.12 -0.64 3.81
N LEU A 91 10.31 -0.40 4.85
CA LEU A 91 8.86 -0.15 4.69
C LEU A 91 8.58 1.20 4.06
N LYS A 92 9.32 2.24 4.43
CA LYS A 92 9.13 3.61 3.89
C LYS A 92 9.44 3.73 2.40
N GLN A 93 10.18 2.77 1.83
CA GLN A 93 10.45 2.71 0.40
C GLN A 93 9.20 2.32 -0.42
N THR A 94 8.19 1.78 0.23
CA THR A 94 6.92 1.42 -0.41
C THR A 94 5.84 2.45 -0.07
N SER A 95 5.23 3.03 -1.11
CA SER A 95 4.24 4.09 -0.95
C SER A 95 2.83 3.51 -0.84
N HIS A 96 2.46 2.95 0.32
CA HIS A 96 1.11 2.44 0.58
C HIS A 96 0.38 3.30 1.62
N SER A 97 -0.95 3.36 1.50
CA SER A 97 -1.83 4.08 2.45
C SER A 97 -1.88 3.41 3.82
N ASN A 98 -1.76 2.07 3.85
CA ASN A 98 -1.95 1.24 5.03
C ASN A 98 -0.65 0.52 5.39
N ILE A 99 -0.30 0.57 6.67
CA ILE A 99 0.90 -0.10 7.24
C ILE A 99 0.83 -1.61 7.03
N SER A 100 -0.35 -2.19 7.14
CA SER A 100 -0.52 -3.63 6.98
C SER A 100 -0.12 -4.08 5.58
N THR A 101 -0.43 -3.31 4.54
CA THR A 101 0.02 -3.59 3.17
C THR A 101 1.54 -3.50 3.02
N MET A 102 2.19 -2.60 3.76
CA MET A 102 3.66 -2.50 3.75
C MET A 102 4.37 -3.74 4.30
N LEU A 103 3.69 -4.56 5.11
CA LEU A 103 4.22 -5.81 5.65
C LEU A 103 4.22 -6.95 4.63
N GLU A 104 3.54 -6.80 3.50
CA GLU A 104 3.44 -7.81 2.46
C GLU A 104 4.82 -8.21 1.93
N GLY A 105 5.12 -9.52 1.96
CA GLY A 105 6.41 -10.07 1.51
C GLY A 105 7.64 -9.69 2.37
N LYS A 106 7.48 -8.87 3.42
CA LYS A 106 8.60 -8.42 4.27
C LYS A 106 8.84 -9.31 5.49
N VAL A 107 7.83 -10.08 5.89
CA VAL A 107 7.90 -10.87 7.12
C VAL A 107 7.48 -12.31 6.84
N SER A 108 8.36 -13.27 7.12
CA SER A 108 8.05 -14.68 6.95
C SER A 108 6.88 -15.10 7.84
N GLY A 109 5.94 -15.89 7.31
CA GLY A 109 4.75 -16.36 8.04
C GLY A 109 3.69 -15.29 8.29
N VAL A 110 3.78 -14.13 7.64
CA VAL A 110 2.73 -13.10 7.59
C VAL A 110 2.20 -13.03 6.17
N GLN A 111 0.92 -13.28 6.02
CA GLN A 111 0.20 -13.13 4.76
C GLN A 111 -0.66 -11.88 4.82
N VAL A 112 -0.56 -11.05 3.80
CA VAL A 112 -1.36 -9.85 3.62
C VAL A 112 -2.14 -9.98 2.32
N THR A 113 -3.43 -9.73 2.36
CA THR A 113 -4.30 -9.73 1.18
C THR A 113 -5.06 -8.42 1.15
N SER A 114 -4.89 -7.65 0.08
CA SER A 114 -5.60 -6.39 -0.16
C SER A 114 -6.44 -6.50 -1.43
N ASP A 115 -7.57 -5.83 -1.48
CA ASP A 115 -8.40 -5.68 -2.68
C ASP A 115 -7.86 -4.60 -3.62
N GLY A 116 -6.81 -3.88 -3.23
CA GLY A 116 -6.16 -2.84 -4.03
C GLY A 116 -6.89 -1.52 -4.10
N GLN A 117 -8.04 -1.35 -3.46
CA GLN A 117 -8.75 -0.08 -3.43
C GLN A 117 -8.01 0.96 -2.56
N PRO A 118 -8.04 2.26 -2.94
CA PRO A 118 -7.56 3.32 -2.08
C PRO A 118 -8.21 3.27 -0.69
N GLY A 119 -7.37 3.31 0.36
CA GLY A 119 -7.85 3.26 1.75
C GLY A 119 -8.42 1.92 2.21
N ALA A 120 -8.28 0.86 1.42
CA ALA A 120 -8.72 -0.47 1.83
C ALA A 120 -7.99 -0.95 3.09
N ASP A 121 -8.70 -1.71 3.92
CA ASP A 121 -8.11 -2.36 5.08
C ASP A 121 -7.73 -3.80 4.71
N PRO A 122 -6.44 -4.10 4.55
CA PRO A 122 -6.00 -5.41 4.10
C PRO A 122 -6.23 -6.46 5.20
N THR A 123 -6.55 -7.66 4.79
CA THR A 123 -6.60 -8.81 5.69
C THR A 123 -5.19 -9.28 5.98
N VAL A 124 -4.79 -9.23 7.25
CA VAL A 124 -3.49 -9.74 7.73
C VAL A 124 -3.70 -11.06 8.46
N ARG A 125 -2.91 -12.07 8.13
CA ARG A 125 -2.91 -13.37 8.80
C ARG A 125 -1.50 -13.75 9.21
N ILE A 126 -1.35 -14.18 10.45
CA ILE A 126 -0.07 -14.65 10.99
C ILE A 126 -0.14 -16.17 11.13
N ARG A 127 0.75 -16.91 10.42
CA ARG A 127 0.80 -18.37 10.37
C ARG A 127 -0.49 -19.05 9.86
N GLY A 128 -1.26 -18.33 9.02
CA GLY A 128 -2.45 -18.89 8.37
C GLY A 128 -3.73 -18.72 9.18
N VAL A 129 -4.71 -19.58 8.89
CA VAL A 129 -6.05 -19.53 9.49
C VAL A 129 -6.09 -20.50 10.66
N GLY A 130 -6.19 -19.98 11.88
CA GLY A 130 -6.25 -20.79 13.12
C GLY A 130 -7.66 -20.99 13.68
N SER A 131 -8.68 -20.27 13.16
CA SER A 131 -10.06 -20.34 13.64
C SER A 131 -11.06 -20.13 12.52
N PHE A 132 -12.34 -20.50 12.75
CA PHE A 132 -13.44 -20.22 11.84
C PHE A 132 -14.01 -18.80 11.99
N GLY A 133 -13.56 -18.05 13.00
CA GLY A 133 -13.96 -16.67 13.24
C GLY A 133 -12.99 -15.64 12.65
N ASP A 134 -12.89 -14.47 13.29
CA ASP A 134 -11.91 -13.45 12.91
C ASP A 134 -10.49 -14.00 13.08
N THR A 135 -9.70 -13.90 12.01
CA THR A 135 -8.30 -14.35 11.94
C THR A 135 -7.30 -13.19 11.94
N SER A 136 -7.77 -11.98 12.16
CA SER A 136 -6.94 -10.78 12.20
C SER A 136 -6.07 -10.74 13.47
N PRO A 137 -4.83 -10.26 13.39
CA PRO A 137 -3.97 -10.09 14.56
C PRO A 137 -4.45 -8.93 15.43
N LEU A 138 -4.04 -8.92 16.68
CA LEU A 138 -4.20 -7.78 17.57
C LEU A 138 -3.13 -6.73 17.28
N TYR A 139 -3.53 -5.49 17.06
CA TYR A 139 -2.61 -4.36 16.96
C TYR A 139 -2.45 -3.67 18.33
N VAL A 140 -1.20 -3.44 18.70
CA VAL A 140 -0.83 -2.75 19.95
C VAL A 140 0.07 -1.58 19.59
N ILE A 141 -0.37 -0.36 19.90
CA ILE A 141 0.37 0.87 19.61
C ILE A 141 0.82 1.50 20.93
N ASP A 142 2.13 1.68 21.10
CA ASP A 142 2.73 2.20 22.33
C ASP A 142 2.24 1.51 23.62
N GLY A 143 1.98 0.21 23.54
CA GLY A 143 1.47 -0.61 24.65
C GLY A 143 -0.05 -0.61 24.81
N VAL A 144 -0.80 0.15 24.01
CA VAL A 144 -2.27 0.20 24.06
C VAL A 144 -2.86 -0.72 22.98
N PRO A 145 -3.68 -1.72 23.33
CA PRO A 145 -4.37 -2.55 22.34
C PRO A 145 -5.44 -1.73 21.59
N MET A 146 -5.30 -1.61 20.27
CA MET A 146 -6.18 -0.81 19.40
C MET A 146 -7.26 -1.63 18.71
N GLY A 147 -7.16 -2.96 18.69
CA GLY A 147 -8.09 -3.84 17.97
C GLY A 147 -7.46 -4.52 16.77
N THR A 148 -8.26 -4.82 15.75
CA THR A 148 -7.86 -5.63 14.58
C THR A 148 -7.59 -4.81 13.32
N SER A 149 -7.75 -3.48 13.37
CA SER A 149 -7.50 -2.55 12.25
C SER A 149 -6.65 -1.36 12.67
N ILE A 150 -5.74 -0.95 11.79
CA ILE A 150 -4.91 0.26 11.92
C ILE A 150 -4.94 1.10 10.64
N ARG A 151 -6.04 1.04 9.89
CA ARG A 151 -6.20 1.69 8.59
C ARG A 151 -5.80 3.18 8.60
N ASP A 152 -6.25 3.90 9.62
CA ASP A 152 -6.10 5.36 9.68
C ASP A 152 -4.83 5.81 10.42
N PHE A 153 -3.85 4.91 10.58
CA PHE A 153 -2.57 5.21 11.21
C PHE A 153 -1.51 5.58 10.18
N SER A 154 -0.75 6.66 10.40
CA SER A 154 0.32 7.08 9.50
C SER A 154 1.59 6.23 9.68
N SER A 155 2.11 5.70 8.57
CA SER A 155 3.39 4.98 8.55
C SER A 155 4.58 5.87 8.89
N ASN A 156 4.48 7.18 8.67
CA ASN A 156 5.53 8.15 8.99
C ASN A 156 5.77 8.30 10.49
N ASP A 157 4.77 7.97 11.32
CA ASP A 157 4.86 8.05 12.78
C ASP A 157 5.54 6.85 13.42
N ILE A 158 5.87 5.81 12.65
CA ILE A 158 6.41 4.57 13.17
C ILE A 158 7.92 4.67 13.39
N GLU A 159 8.37 4.19 14.54
CA GLU A 159 9.76 3.93 14.85
C GLU A 159 10.11 2.46 14.65
N THR A 160 9.33 1.54 15.24
CA THR A 160 9.55 0.09 15.09
C THR A 160 8.25 -0.66 14.94
N ILE A 161 8.30 -1.80 14.20
CA ILE A 161 7.22 -2.79 14.14
C ILE A 161 7.78 -4.14 14.56
N GLN A 162 7.05 -4.81 15.44
CA GLN A 162 7.39 -6.14 15.94
C GLN A 162 6.19 -7.05 15.81
N ILE A 163 6.41 -8.28 15.40
CA ILE A 163 5.33 -9.25 15.20
C ILE A 163 5.58 -10.46 16.10
N LEU A 164 4.69 -10.66 17.08
CA LEU A 164 4.66 -11.83 17.93
C LEU A 164 3.85 -12.92 17.24
N LYS A 165 4.55 -13.97 16.81
CA LYS A 165 3.93 -15.05 16.05
C LYS A 165 3.54 -16.24 16.92
N ASP A 166 4.13 -16.36 18.11
CA ASP A 166 3.93 -17.48 19.02
C ASP A 166 3.01 -17.13 20.18
N ALA A 167 2.21 -18.07 20.60
CA ALA A 167 1.29 -17.92 21.73
C ALA A 167 2.02 -17.58 23.04
N SER A 168 3.26 -18.10 23.25
CA SER A 168 4.06 -17.78 24.43
C SER A 168 4.43 -16.32 24.53
N ALA A 169 4.84 -15.71 23.41
CA ALA A 169 5.16 -14.28 23.36
C ALA A 169 3.90 -13.39 23.41
N ALA A 170 2.78 -13.89 22.90
CA ALA A 170 1.50 -13.18 22.85
C ALA A 170 0.65 -13.35 24.11
N ALA A 171 0.99 -14.26 25.01
CA ALA A 171 0.18 -14.65 26.19
C ALA A 171 -0.21 -13.46 27.09
N ILE A 172 0.64 -12.45 27.20
CA ILE A 172 0.38 -11.26 28.01
C ILE A 172 -0.85 -10.45 27.55
N TYR A 173 -1.24 -10.60 26.29
CA TYR A 173 -2.42 -9.92 25.70
C TYR A 173 -3.69 -10.77 25.78
N GLY A 174 -3.60 -11.99 26.36
CA GLY A 174 -4.72 -12.90 26.58
C GLY A 174 -5.31 -13.49 25.29
N SER A 175 -6.58 -13.88 25.33
CA SER A 175 -7.29 -14.54 24.23
C SER A 175 -7.38 -13.69 22.94
N ARG A 176 -7.36 -12.38 23.05
CA ARG A 176 -7.36 -11.47 21.88
C ARG A 176 -6.12 -11.61 21.00
N ALA A 177 -5.05 -12.17 21.54
CA ALA A 177 -3.79 -12.39 20.84
C ALA A 177 -3.67 -13.77 20.19
N ALA A 178 -4.74 -14.57 20.15
CA ALA A 178 -4.74 -15.93 19.62
C ALA A 178 -4.24 -16.00 18.16
N ASN A 179 -4.50 -14.97 17.36
CA ASN A 179 -4.07 -14.85 15.96
C ASN A 179 -2.72 -14.13 15.79
N GLY A 180 -1.97 -13.91 16.89
CA GLY A 180 -0.74 -13.14 16.91
C GLY A 180 -0.95 -11.65 17.24
N VAL A 181 0.17 -10.95 17.44
CA VAL A 181 0.17 -9.53 17.83
C VAL A 181 1.14 -8.75 16.95
N VAL A 182 0.70 -7.60 16.45
CA VAL A 182 1.54 -6.60 15.79
C VAL A 182 1.74 -5.43 16.74
N ILE A 183 2.96 -5.27 17.23
CA ILE A 183 3.35 -4.18 18.16
C ILE A 183 3.99 -3.08 17.36
N ILE A 184 3.47 -1.88 17.48
CA ILE A 184 3.96 -0.67 16.83
C ILE A 184 4.42 0.30 17.91
N THR A 185 5.69 0.74 17.80
CA THR A 185 6.23 1.82 18.62
C THR A 185 6.30 3.07 17.77
N THR A 186 5.81 4.19 18.30
CA THR A 186 5.81 5.47 17.59
C THR A 186 7.05 6.29 17.89
N LYS A 187 7.40 7.19 16.97
CA LYS A 187 8.52 8.11 17.09
C LYS A 187 8.38 9.00 18.32
N ARG A 188 9.48 9.19 19.03
CA ARG A 188 9.60 10.04 20.22
C ARG A 188 10.72 11.05 20.05
N GLY A 189 10.66 12.14 20.80
CA GLY A 189 11.78 13.06 20.92
C GLY A 189 12.94 12.45 21.72
N GLN A 190 14.13 12.98 21.56
CA GLN A 190 15.32 12.58 22.30
C GLN A 190 15.70 13.66 23.33
N LYS A 191 16.29 13.25 24.47
CA LYS A 191 16.78 14.19 25.50
C LYS A 191 17.93 15.01 24.94
N ASP A 192 18.02 16.24 25.42
CA ASP A 192 19.09 17.20 25.10
C ASP A 192 19.30 17.43 23.60
N GLN A 193 18.23 17.22 22.80
CA GLN A 193 18.21 17.43 21.37
C GLN A 193 17.56 18.79 21.03
N PRO A 194 18.22 19.66 20.26
CA PRO A 194 17.59 20.86 19.75
C PRO A 194 16.41 20.52 18.84
N LEU A 195 15.53 21.48 18.59
CA LEU A 195 14.41 21.31 17.68
C LEU A 195 14.92 20.84 16.30
N LYS A 196 14.43 19.67 15.90
CA LYS A 196 14.63 19.09 14.56
C LYS A 196 13.32 19.13 13.82
N VAL A 197 13.36 19.61 12.57
CA VAL A 197 12.23 19.64 11.66
C VAL A 197 12.54 18.72 10.49
N ASP A 198 11.74 17.68 10.32
CA ASP A 198 11.85 16.75 9.21
C ASP A 198 10.60 16.85 8.34
N TYR A 199 10.80 17.01 7.04
CA TYR A 199 9.74 16.89 6.05
C TYR A 199 9.97 15.65 5.19
N ASN A 200 8.93 14.84 5.04
CA ASN A 200 8.91 13.68 4.14
C ASN A 200 7.68 13.77 3.24
N GLY A 201 7.88 13.71 1.94
CA GLY A 201 6.77 13.77 1.00
C GLY A 201 7.08 13.03 -0.29
N TYR A 202 6.03 12.50 -0.90
CA TYR A 202 6.11 11.90 -2.22
C TYR A 202 4.82 12.12 -3.02
N VAL A 203 4.97 12.05 -4.34
CA VAL A 203 3.88 11.98 -5.31
C VAL A 203 4.13 10.78 -6.19
N GLY A 204 3.12 9.94 -6.37
CA GLY A 204 3.15 8.74 -7.20
C GLY A 204 1.99 8.71 -8.19
N MET A 205 2.14 7.91 -9.23
CA MET A 205 1.12 7.67 -10.23
C MET A 205 0.80 6.17 -10.27
N ASP A 206 -0.49 5.85 -10.22
CA ASP A 206 -1.00 4.49 -10.34
C ASP A 206 -1.68 4.32 -11.69
N TYR A 207 -1.31 3.31 -12.44
CA TYR A 207 -1.92 3.04 -13.74
C TYR A 207 -2.13 1.54 -13.95
N ILE A 208 -3.17 1.21 -14.70
CA ILE A 208 -3.42 -0.15 -15.16
C ILE A 208 -2.89 -0.24 -16.58
N PRO A 209 -1.96 -1.17 -16.87
CA PRO A 209 -1.46 -1.34 -18.24
C PRO A 209 -2.60 -1.72 -19.18
N SER A 210 -2.77 -1.00 -20.27
CA SER A 210 -3.82 -1.25 -21.27
C SER A 210 -3.65 -2.59 -22.01
N SER A 211 -2.50 -3.22 -21.88
CA SER A 211 -2.16 -4.52 -22.51
C SER A 211 -2.52 -5.73 -21.64
N VAL A 212 -3.12 -5.53 -20.46
CA VAL A 212 -3.52 -6.66 -19.59
C VAL A 212 -4.59 -7.53 -20.26
N TYR A 213 -5.51 -6.90 -21.00
CA TYR A 213 -6.55 -7.59 -21.76
C TYR A 213 -6.58 -7.06 -23.18
N ASP A 214 -6.46 -7.97 -24.16
CA ASP A 214 -6.66 -7.67 -25.57
C ASP A 214 -8.11 -7.90 -25.92
N VAL A 215 -8.89 -6.83 -25.90
CA VAL A 215 -10.32 -6.85 -26.21
C VAL A 215 -10.54 -6.53 -27.69
N MET A 216 -11.58 -7.10 -28.27
CA MET A 216 -11.94 -6.84 -29.67
C MET A 216 -12.23 -5.37 -29.94
N ASP A 217 -11.73 -4.85 -31.03
CA ASP A 217 -12.19 -3.58 -31.59
C ASP A 217 -13.56 -3.72 -32.29
N ALA A 218 -14.14 -2.60 -32.75
CA ALA A 218 -15.46 -2.61 -33.36
C ALA A 218 -15.52 -3.43 -34.65
N ASP A 219 -14.45 -3.46 -35.43
CA ASP A 219 -14.40 -4.25 -36.67
C ASP A 219 -14.31 -5.74 -36.36
N GLN A 220 -13.43 -6.15 -35.47
CA GLN A 220 -13.30 -7.53 -35.01
C GLN A 220 -14.61 -8.03 -34.38
N TYR A 221 -15.23 -7.21 -33.54
CA TYR A 221 -16.50 -7.53 -32.90
C TYR A 221 -17.63 -7.65 -33.91
N SER A 222 -17.71 -6.76 -34.93
CA SER A 222 -18.70 -6.82 -36.01
C SER A 222 -18.53 -8.09 -36.82
N GLN A 223 -17.30 -8.51 -37.15
CA GLN A 223 -17.03 -9.79 -37.82
C GLN A 223 -17.51 -10.97 -36.97
N TYR A 224 -17.17 -10.95 -35.65
CA TYR A 224 -17.59 -12.01 -34.73
C TYR A 224 -19.12 -12.17 -34.68
N ILE A 225 -19.86 -11.08 -34.49
CA ILE A 225 -21.32 -11.07 -34.42
C ILE A 225 -21.92 -11.51 -35.78
N GLY A 226 -21.44 -10.95 -36.88
CA GLY A 226 -21.90 -11.32 -38.22
C GLY A 226 -21.73 -12.80 -38.54
N GLN A 227 -20.58 -13.36 -38.20
CA GLN A 227 -20.28 -14.77 -38.37
C GLN A 227 -21.16 -15.65 -37.47
N ALA A 228 -21.35 -15.26 -36.22
CA ALA A 228 -22.20 -15.97 -35.26
C ALA A 228 -23.65 -16.02 -35.75
N CYS A 229 -24.20 -14.89 -36.22
CA CYS A 229 -25.54 -14.82 -36.80
C CYS A 229 -25.66 -15.67 -38.06
N ALA A 230 -24.67 -15.64 -38.97
CA ALA A 230 -24.64 -16.47 -40.16
C ALA A 230 -24.65 -17.97 -39.84
N ASN A 231 -23.84 -18.39 -38.86
CA ASN A 231 -23.71 -19.78 -38.44
C ASN A 231 -24.97 -20.29 -37.74
N SER A 232 -25.67 -19.43 -37.00
CA SER A 232 -26.91 -19.77 -36.28
C SER A 232 -28.17 -19.54 -37.13
N ASN A 233 -28.02 -19.05 -38.36
CA ASN A 233 -29.11 -18.66 -39.25
C ASN A 233 -30.11 -17.67 -38.59
N THR A 234 -29.56 -16.75 -37.79
CA THR A 234 -30.31 -15.69 -37.13
C THR A 234 -30.11 -14.35 -37.86
N PRO A 235 -31.10 -13.44 -37.84
CA PRO A 235 -30.92 -12.11 -38.43
C PRO A 235 -29.84 -11.31 -37.67
N LEU A 236 -29.14 -10.44 -38.41
CA LEU A 236 -28.17 -9.51 -37.81
C LEU A 236 -28.90 -8.57 -36.84
N PRO A 237 -28.30 -8.30 -35.66
CA PRO A 237 -28.82 -7.28 -34.76
C PRO A 237 -28.86 -5.90 -35.43
N GLY A 238 -29.72 -5.02 -34.91
CA GLY A 238 -29.84 -3.66 -35.43
C GLY A 238 -28.49 -2.90 -35.44
N GLY A 239 -28.23 -2.21 -36.53
CA GLY A 239 -26.99 -1.47 -36.75
C GLY A 239 -25.85 -2.24 -37.40
N TYR A 240 -25.88 -3.57 -37.41
CA TYR A 240 -24.87 -4.37 -38.11
C TYR A 240 -25.29 -4.61 -39.56
N LYS A 241 -24.34 -4.52 -40.49
CA LYS A 241 -24.56 -4.69 -41.93
C LYS A 241 -23.44 -5.52 -42.53
N LEU A 242 -23.81 -6.32 -43.56
CA LEU A 242 -22.84 -6.99 -44.42
C LEU A 242 -22.53 -6.07 -45.61
N ASP A 243 -21.30 -5.70 -45.79
CA ASP A 243 -20.83 -5.06 -47.01
C ASP A 243 -20.70 -6.12 -48.09
N SER A 244 -21.57 -6.04 -49.06
CA SER A 244 -21.62 -6.98 -50.18
C SER A 244 -20.39 -6.90 -51.09
N THR A 245 -19.62 -5.82 -51.06
CA THR A 245 -18.43 -5.60 -51.87
C THR A 245 -17.20 -6.28 -51.25
N THR A 246 -17.07 -6.14 -49.95
CA THR A 246 -15.89 -6.67 -49.20
C THR A 246 -16.17 -8.00 -48.52
N GLY A 247 -17.46 -8.38 -48.37
CA GLY A 247 -17.88 -9.55 -47.60
C GLY A 247 -17.66 -9.42 -46.08
N LYS A 248 -17.38 -8.20 -45.59
CA LYS A 248 -17.15 -7.95 -44.19
C LYS A 248 -18.37 -7.37 -43.49
N TYR A 249 -18.54 -7.74 -42.24
CA TYR A 249 -19.55 -7.14 -41.39
C TYR A 249 -18.98 -5.87 -40.75
N HIS A 250 -19.81 -4.84 -40.61
CA HIS A 250 -19.48 -3.59 -39.96
C HIS A 250 -20.67 -3.03 -39.18
N PHE A 251 -20.42 -2.17 -38.23
CA PHE A 251 -21.46 -1.42 -37.54
C PHE A 251 -21.77 -0.12 -38.31
N GLN A 252 -23.01 0.33 -38.28
CA GLN A 252 -23.53 1.43 -39.12
C GLN A 252 -22.86 2.78 -38.92
N ASP A 253 -22.29 3.02 -37.75
CA ASP A 253 -21.47 4.19 -37.47
C ASP A 253 -20.01 3.75 -37.15
N ASN A 254 -19.10 4.68 -37.19
CA ASN A 254 -17.67 4.39 -36.95
C ASN A 254 -17.31 4.37 -35.45
N THR A 255 -18.26 4.06 -34.58
CA THR A 255 -18.01 3.96 -33.17
C THR A 255 -17.06 2.80 -32.87
N ASN A 256 -15.96 3.10 -32.21
CA ASN A 256 -14.98 2.13 -31.74
C ASN A 256 -14.49 2.52 -30.36
N THR A 257 -15.26 2.15 -29.35
CA THR A 257 -14.99 2.50 -27.95
C THR A 257 -14.03 1.49 -27.33
N ASN A 258 -12.87 1.97 -26.89
CA ASN A 258 -12.00 1.17 -26.06
C ASN A 258 -12.37 1.38 -24.59
N TRP A 259 -13.22 0.51 -24.08
CA TRP A 259 -13.76 0.61 -22.72
C TRP A 259 -12.69 0.60 -21.63
N PHE A 260 -11.57 -0.07 -21.83
CA PHE A 260 -10.45 0.00 -20.89
C PHE A 260 -9.87 1.40 -20.78
N LYS A 261 -9.68 2.10 -21.89
CA LYS A 261 -9.17 3.47 -21.91
C LYS A 261 -10.17 4.48 -21.34
N GLU A 262 -11.46 4.21 -21.51
CA GLU A 262 -12.50 5.08 -20.97
C GLU A 262 -12.66 4.90 -19.46
N VAL A 263 -12.62 3.67 -18.98
CA VAL A 263 -12.86 3.33 -17.57
C VAL A 263 -11.63 3.52 -16.71
N PHE A 264 -10.44 3.13 -17.22
CA PHE A 264 -9.22 3.20 -16.43
C PHE A 264 -8.40 4.41 -16.81
N LYS A 265 -8.10 5.21 -15.80
CA LYS A 265 -7.27 6.42 -15.90
C LYS A 265 -6.09 6.31 -14.95
N THR A 266 -5.16 7.23 -15.07
CA THR A 266 -4.04 7.33 -14.12
C THR A 266 -4.52 7.92 -12.82
N GLY A 267 -4.40 7.17 -11.73
CA GLY A 267 -4.60 7.65 -10.37
C GLY A 267 -3.38 8.41 -9.88
N ILE A 268 -3.57 9.32 -8.94
CA ILE A 268 -2.49 10.08 -8.31
C ILE A 268 -2.56 9.82 -6.83
N ARG A 269 -1.41 9.49 -6.22
CA ARG A 269 -1.25 9.42 -4.78
C ARG A 269 -0.21 10.42 -4.31
N GLN A 270 -0.43 11.00 -3.14
CA GLN A 270 0.51 11.92 -2.52
C GLN A 270 0.48 11.77 -1.01
N ASN A 271 1.63 11.97 -0.40
CA ASN A 271 1.77 12.05 1.04
C ASN A 271 2.70 13.21 1.40
N HIS A 272 2.33 13.93 2.44
CA HIS A 272 3.11 15.03 2.99
C HIS A 272 3.12 14.90 4.50
N ASN A 273 4.30 14.73 5.08
CA ASN A 273 4.49 14.60 6.51
C ASN A 273 5.49 15.65 7.01
N VAL A 274 5.10 16.36 8.05
CA VAL A 274 5.99 17.26 8.80
C VAL A 274 6.13 16.71 10.20
N ASN A 275 7.37 16.49 10.64
CA ASN A 275 7.70 16.00 11.97
C ASN A 275 8.60 16.98 12.70
N LEU A 276 8.19 17.38 13.89
CA LEU A 276 8.91 18.26 14.80
C LEU A 276 9.32 17.46 16.02
N SER A 277 10.61 17.32 16.28
CA SER A 277 11.11 16.57 17.43
C SER A 277 12.18 17.35 18.18
N GLY A 278 12.29 17.10 19.48
CA GLY A 278 13.30 17.72 20.31
C GLY A 278 13.13 17.34 21.78
N GLY A 279 13.96 17.91 22.62
CA GLY A 279 13.86 17.70 24.07
C GLY A 279 14.95 18.40 24.84
N GLY A 280 14.67 18.65 26.11
CA GLY A 280 15.64 19.10 27.13
C GLY A 280 16.01 17.96 28.05
N ALA A 281 16.62 18.30 29.18
CA ALA A 281 17.09 17.33 30.18
C ALA A 281 15.95 16.48 30.79
N HIS A 282 14.75 17.07 30.92
CA HIS A 282 13.63 16.46 31.64
C HIS A 282 12.37 16.23 30.77
N ASN A 283 12.36 16.70 29.53
CA ASN A 283 11.22 16.56 28.65
C ASN A 283 11.67 16.23 27.22
N THR A 284 10.87 15.43 26.53
CA THR A 284 11.05 15.18 25.10
C THR A 284 9.69 15.29 24.41
N TYR A 285 9.69 15.77 23.18
CA TYR A 285 8.47 15.92 22.39
C TYR A 285 8.69 15.48 20.95
N ASN A 286 7.61 14.97 20.35
CA ASN A 286 7.51 14.71 18.93
C ASN A 286 6.09 15.10 18.48
N VAL A 287 6.01 15.94 17.47
CA VAL A 287 4.74 16.38 16.85
C VAL A 287 4.80 16.05 15.39
N SER A 288 3.82 15.31 14.90
CA SER A 288 3.70 14.90 13.50
C SER A 288 2.38 15.37 12.92
N LEU A 289 2.44 15.92 11.70
CA LEU A 289 1.28 16.24 10.88
C LEU A 289 1.44 15.49 9.55
N ASP A 290 0.43 14.71 9.18
CA ASP A 290 0.45 13.86 7.98
C ASP A 290 -0.80 14.10 7.15
N TYR A 291 -0.61 14.33 5.86
CA TYR A 291 -1.65 14.38 4.85
C TYR A 291 -1.39 13.30 3.81
N TYR A 292 -2.38 12.47 3.56
CA TYR A 292 -2.36 11.43 2.53
C TYR A 292 -3.58 11.56 1.65
N ASN A 293 -3.37 11.51 0.33
CA ASN A 293 -4.46 11.47 -0.65
C ASN A 293 -4.11 10.48 -1.76
N GLN A 294 -5.07 9.64 -2.11
CA GLN A 294 -4.95 8.69 -3.22
C GLN A 294 -6.24 8.70 -4.03
N LYS A 295 -6.13 9.07 -5.30
CA LYS A 295 -7.18 8.88 -6.29
C LYS A 295 -7.02 7.52 -6.95
N GLY A 296 -8.11 6.77 -7.05
CA GLY A 296 -8.12 5.49 -7.72
C GLY A 296 -7.90 5.59 -9.23
N THR A 297 -7.76 4.45 -9.86
CA THR A 297 -7.51 4.35 -11.31
C THR A 297 -8.79 4.27 -12.14
N LEU A 298 -9.97 4.45 -11.54
CA LEU A 298 -11.24 4.47 -12.26
C LEU A 298 -11.67 5.91 -12.57
N GLU A 299 -12.17 6.13 -13.77
CA GLU A 299 -12.78 7.40 -14.17
C GLU A 299 -14.07 7.64 -13.39
N GLY A 300 -14.27 8.86 -12.91
CA GLY A 300 -15.49 9.29 -12.21
C GLY A 300 -15.35 9.44 -10.70
N ALA A 301 -16.36 9.04 -9.96
CA ALA A 301 -16.53 9.40 -8.56
C ALA A 301 -15.63 8.68 -7.56
N GLY A 302 -14.89 7.69 -7.95
CA GLY A 302 -14.04 6.96 -7.02
C GLY A 302 -13.58 5.63 -7.58
N PRO A 303 -12.84 4.83 -6.84
CA PRO A 303 -12.52 4.93 -5.41
C PRO A 303 -11.45 5.98 -5.10
N ASN A 304 -11.62 6.72 -4.02
CA ASN A 304 -10.67 7.72 -3.53
C ASN A 304 -10.48 7.58 -2.02
N TYR A 305 -9.34 7.99 -1.53
CA TYR A 305 -9.05 8.00 -0.10
C TYR A 305 -8.24 9.23 0.28
N GLU A 306 -8.68 9.91 1.33
CA GLU A 306 -8.00 11.06 1.90
C GLU A 306 -7.90 10.90 3.41
N ARG A 307 -6.75 11.29 4.00
CA ARG A 307 -6.53 11.20 5.44
C ARG A 307 -5.68 12.34 5.94
N TYR A 308 -6.11 12.92 7.05
CA TYR A 308 -5.36 13.87 7.86
C TYR A 308 -5.05 13.26 9.21
N THR A 309 -3.80 13.27 9.62
CA THR A 309 -3.39 12.75 10.94
C THR A 309 -2.54 13.79 11.66
N ALA A 310 -2.85 14.03 12.93
CA ALA A 310 -2.03 14.81 13.82
C ALA A 310 -1.68 13.97 15.05
N ARG A 311 -0.40 13.92 15.41
CA ARG A 311 0.09 13.18 16.58
C ARG A 311 0.98 14.05 17.42
N VAL A 312 0.82 13.93 18.73
CA VAL A 312 1.69 14.58 19.72
C VAL A 312 2.12 13.54 20.74
N ASN A 313 3.42 13.29 20.81
CA ASN A 313 4.05 12.47 21.83
C ASN A 313 4.89 13.38 22.74
N ASN A 314 4.64 13.32 24.02
CA ASN A 314 5.41 14.04 25.03
C ASN A 314 5.84 13.08 26.15
N THR A 315 7.08 13.17 26.57
CA THR A 315 7.56 12.46 27.76
C THR A 315 8.19 13.47 28.72
N MET A 316 7.70 13.50 29.93
CA MET A 316 8.25 14.26 31.01
C MET A 316 8.88 13.30 32.03
N ASP A 317 10.13 13.50 32.36
CA ASP A 317 10.90 12.66 33.25
C ASP A 317 11.32 13.49 34.46
N THR A 318 10.67 13.28 35.57
CA THR A 318 10.98 13.94 36.84
C THR A 318 11.70 12.96 37.75
N LYS A 319 12.27 13.47 38.86
CA LYS A 319 13.02 12.63 39.84
C LYS A 319 12.20 11.42 40.34
N PHE A 320 10.88 11.53 40.40
CA PHE A 320 9.99 10.52 41.01
C PHE A 320 9.02 9.86 40.02
N ILE A 321 8.67 10.54 38.95
CA ILE A 321 7.60 10.10 38.03
C ILE A 321 8.05 10.34 36.60
N LYS A 322 7.88 9.32 35.75
CA LYS A 322 7.96 9.44 34.31
C LYS A 322 6.56 9.47 33.73
N PHE A 323 6.21 10.57 33.11
CA PHE A 323 4.89 10.77 32.52
C PHE A 323 5.03 10.75 31.00
N HIS A 324 4.26 9.88 30.34
CA HIS A 324 4.21 9.79 28.89
C HIS A 324 2.79 10.06 28.42
N THR A 325 2.66 11.00 27.48
CA THR A 325 1.38 11.36 26.83
C THR A 325 1.53 11.13 25.34
N SER A 326 0.60 10.39 24.77
CA SER A 326 0.43 10.23 23.32
C SER A 326 -0.99 10.60 22.94
N LEU A 327 -1.14 11.62 22.10
CA LEU A 327 -2.41 12.05 21.54
C LEU A 327 -2.36 11.84 20.03
N VAL A 328 -3.41 11.27 19.49
CA VAL A 328 -3.58 11.12 18.04
C VAL A 328 -4.99 11.58 17.64
N TYR A 329 -5.04 12.34 16.58
CA TYR A 329 -6.26 12.67 15.86
C TYR A 329 -6.10 12.21 14.43
N SER A 330 -7.05 11.45 13.91
CA SER A 330 -7.11 11.04 12.52
C SER A 330 -8.51 11.29 11.98
N HIS A 331 -8.57 11.85 10.79
CA HIS A 331 -9.80 12.01 10.01
C HIS A 331 -9.54 11.45 8.62
N SER A 332 -10.41 10.56 8.17
CA SER A 332 -10.31 9.97 6.83
C SER A 332 -11.65 9.99 6.12
N ASP A 333 -11.60 10.27 4.83
CA ASP A 333 -12.71 10.15 3.91
C ASP A 333 -12.36 9.10 2.85
N GLN A 334 -13.27 8.16 2.62
CA GLN A 334 -13.10 7.11 1.61
C GLN A 334 -14.34 7.01 0.73
N ASP A 335 -14.13 7.17 -0.56
CA ASP A 335 -15.10 6.80 -1.57
C ASP A 335 -14.82 5.36 -2.00
N ASN A 336 -15.73 4.45 -1.68
CA ASN A 336 -15.59 3.05 -2.07
C ASN A 336 -16.26 2.79 -3.41
N MET A 337 -15.67 1.91 -4.17
CA MET A 337 -16.33 1.31 -5.32
C MET A 337 -17.52 0.48 -4.85
N GLY A 338 -18.69 0.65 -5.46
CA GLY A 338 -19.86 -0.18 -5.20
C GLY A 338 -19.60 -1.62 -5.65
N LEU A 339 -19.14 -2.47 -4.73
CA LEU A 339 -18.98 -3.89 -5.00
C LEU A 339 -20.29 -4.63 -4.75
N SER A 340 -20.74 -5.39 -5.72
CA SER A 340 -21.62 -6.57 -5.73
C SER A 340 -22.92 -6.63 -4.89
N ASN A 341 -23.12 -5.84 -3.87
CA ASN A 341 -24.36 -5.82 -3.07
C ASN A 341 -25.34 -4.70 -3.50
N ALA A 342 -25.16 -4.16 -4.69
CA ALA A 342 -26.01 -3.12 -5.25
C ALA A 342 -27.44 -3.61 -5.53
N SER A 343 -27.69 -4.92 -5.47
CA SER A 343 -29.05 -5.48 -5.54
C SER A 343 -29.98 -4.96 -4.44
N GLU A 344 -29.45 -4.48 -3.33
CA GLU A 344 -30.25 -3.82 -2.28
C GLU A 344 -30.66 -2.37 -2.64
N TYR A 345 -29.91 -1.69 -3.51
CA TYR A 345 -30.10 -0.26 -3.81
C TYR A 345 -30.74 0.01 -5.17
N VAL A 346 -30.58 -0.90 -6.12
CA VAL A 346 -31.20 -0.76 -7.44
C VAL A 346 -32.15 -1.94 -7.62
N GLN A 347 -33.39 -1.72 -7.16
CA GLN A 347 -34.47 -2.70 -7.28
C GLN A 347 -34.66 -3.08 -8.76
N GLY A 348 -34.26 -4.31 -9.12
CA GLY A 348 -34.38 -4.84 -10.48
C GLY A 348 -33.08 -5.01 -11.27
N LEU A 349 -31.92 -4.57 -10.76
CA LEU A 349 -30.62 -4.93 -11.35
C LEU A 349 -30.11 -6.23 -10.73
N TYR A 350 -29.92 -7.24 -11.55
CA TYR A 350 -29.34 -8.51 -11.11
C TYR A 350 -27.89 -8.29 -10.64
N GLY A 351 -27.54 -8.81 -9.46
CA GLY A 351 -26.36 -8.45 -8.68
C GLY A 351 -24.99 -8.51 -9.36
N ASP A 352 -24.90 -9.11 -10.53
CA ASP A 352 -23.63 -9.27 -11.25
C ASP A 352 -23.40 -8.18 -12.31
N VAL A 353 -24.43 -7.39 -12.66
CA VAL A 353 -24.36 -6.33 -13.68
C VAL A 353 -23.61 -5.09 -13.20
N THR A 354 -23.40 -4.99 -11.88
CA THR A 354 -22.78 -3.85 -11.23
C THR A 354 -21.26 -3.98 -11.06
N ASN A 355 -20.68 -5.07 -11.53
CA ASN A 355 -19.24 -5.26 -11.50
C ASN A 355 -18.59 -4.44 -12.63
N ILE A 356 -17.84 -3.39 -12.25
CA ILE A 356 -17.21 -2.46 -13.20
C ILE A 356 -16.23 -3.18 -14.13
N LEU A 357 -15.40 -4.08 -13.59
CA LEU A 357 -14.43 -4.82 -14.41
C LEU A 357 -15.15 -5.75 -15.42
N ARG A 358 -16.17 -6.46 -14.97
CA ARG A 358 -16.99 -7.30 -15.85
C ARG A 358 -17.67 -6.45 -16.92
N GLY A 359 -18.27 -5.32 -16.52
CA GLY A 359 -18.87 -4.37 -17.47
C GLY A 359 -17.87 -3.91 -18.53
N THR A 360 -16.65 -3.53 -18.09
CA THR A 360 -15.57 -3.10 -19.00
C THR A 360 -15.17 -4.18 -20.01
N LEU A 361 -15.16 -5.45 -19.59
CA LEU A 361 -14.79 -6.59 -20.44
C LEU A 361 -15.92 -7.02 -21.40
N LEU A 362 -17.17 -6.86 -20.99
CA LEU A 362 -18.33 -7.35 -21.75
C LEU A 362 -18.99 -6.28 -22.62
N MET A 363 -18.71 -4.99 -22.36
CA MET A 363 -19.29 -3.91 -23.16
C MET A 363 -18.78 -3.96 -24.60
N GLN A 364 -19.73 -3.81 -25.53
CA GLN A 364 -19.43 -3.83 -26.96
C GLN A 364 -18.67 -2.57 -27.39
N PRO A 365 -17.63 -2.70 -28.22
CA PRO A 365 -16.89 -1.55 -28.74
C PRO A 365 -17.71 -0.67 -29.69
N THR A 366 -18.83 -1.16 -30.19
CA THR A 366 -19.77 -0.43 -31.04
C THR A 366 -20.73 0.49 -30.29
N ILE A 367 -20.66 0.49 -28.93
CA ILE A 367 -21.48 1.37 -28.08
C ILE A 367 -20.62 2.58 -27.67
N LYS A 368 -21.20 3.78 -27.78
CA LYS A 368 -20.56 5.01 -27.33
C LYS A 368 -20.52 5.08 -25.80
N ALA A 369 -19.37 5.49 -25.25
CA ALA A 369 -19.23 5.73 -23.82
C ALA A 369 -20.01 7.00 -23.38
N TYR A 370 -20.12 7.97 -24.28
CA TYR A 370 -20.75 9.27 -24.04
C TYR A 370 -21.70 9.63 -25.18
N ASP A 371 -22.79 10.34 -24.87
CA ASP A 371 -23.67 10.95 -25.86
C ASP A 371 -23.49 12.47 -25.86
N ASN A 372 -23.22 13.05 -27.05
CA ASN A 372 -23.05 14.51 -27.25
C ASN A 372 -22.11 15.19 -26.27
N SER A 373 -21.01 14.55 -25.90
CA SER A 373 -19.99 15.06 -24.95
C SER A 373 -20.49 15.21 -23.50
N THR A 374 -21.74 14.86 -23.22
CA THR A 374 -22.26 14.79 -21.85
C THR A 374 -22.19 13.36 -21.35
N TRP A 375 -21.89 13.22 -20.09
CA TRP A 375 -22.02 11.93 -19.43
C TRP A 375 -23.46 11.47 -19.53
N VAL A 376 -23.66 10.21 -19.84
CA VAL A 376 -24.98 9.56 -19.85
C VAL A 376 -25.74 9.71 -18.52
N LEU A 377 -25.07 10.15 -17.49
CA LEU A 377 -25.64 10.51 -16.19
C LEU A 377 -26.85 11.46 -16.26
N ASP A 378 -26.86 12.40 -17.18
CA ASP A 378 -27.97 13.37 -17.30
C ASP A 378 -29.26 12.72 -17.77
N ASN A 379 -29.19 11.54 -18.37
CA ASN A 379 -30.35 10.76 -18.83
C ASN A 379 -30.78 9.62 -17.87
N LEU A 380 -30.13 9.52 -16.72
CA LEU A 380 -30.38 8.47 -15.73
C LEU A 380 -31.79 8.44 -15.15
N VAL A 381 -32.42 9.59 -15.04
CA VAL A 381 -33.82 9.69 -14.54
C VAL A 381 -34.76 8.91 -15.44
N GLY A 382 -34.45 8.82 -16.74
CA GLY A 382 -35.19 8.00 -17.69
C GLY A 382 -34.94 6.50 -17.52
N ILE A 383 -33.71 6.10 -17.16
CA ILE A 383 -33.35 4.69 -17.01
C ILE A 383 -33.95 4.07 -15.74
N ALA A 384 -34.00 4.82 -14.65
CA ALA A 384 -34.60 4.34 -13.39
C ALA A 384 -36.11 4.03 -13.51
N ASN A 385 -36.78 4.65 -14.46
CA ASN A 385 -38.22 4.51 -14.63
C ASN A 385 -38.66 3.67 -15.86
N ASN A 386 -37.76 3.43 -16.81
CA ASN A 386 -38.09 2.69 -18.02
C ASN A 386 -37.00 1.70 -18.37
N PHE A 387 -37.18 0.46 -18.00
CA PHE A 387 -36.33 -0.67 -18.40
C PHE A 387 -36.44 -1.02 -19.92
N ASN A 388 -36.78 -0.10 -20.79
CA ASN A 388 -36.78 -0.27 -22.24
C ASN A 388 -35.42 0.17 -22.80
N TYR A 389 -34.50 -0.77 -22.82
CA TYR A 389 -33.10 -0.63 -23.16
C TYR A 389 -32.84 -0.26 -24.63
N ASP A 390 -33.74 -0.56 -25.53
CA ASP A 390 -33.59 -0.33 -26.97
C ASP A 390 -33.56 1.16 -27.35
N SER A 391 -34.05 2.03 -26.49
CA SER A 391 -34.15 3.47 -26.79
C SER A 391 -32.93 4.28 -26.40
N TYR A 392 -32.10 3.80 -25.47
CA TYR A 392 -31.05 4.61 -24.86
C TYR A 392 -29.66 4.05 -24.98
N GLY A 393 -29.43 2.76 -25.14
CA GLY A 393 -28.14 2.11 -25.42
C GLY A 393 -27.05 2.29 -24.39
N TYR A 394 -27.31 2.97 -23.26
CA TYR A 394 -26.27 3.54 -22.44
C TYR A 394 -26.13 2.93 -21.04
N GLY A 395 -27.03 2.42 -20.43
CA GLY A 395 -26.90 1.97 -19.05
C GLY A 395 -26.64 0.50 -18.92
N VAL A 396 -27.42 -0.27 -19.63
CA VAL A 396 -27.40 -1.73 -19.55
C VAL A 396 -27.50 -2.28 -20.94
N TYR A 397 -26.58 -3.16 -21.28
CA TYR A 397 -26.67 -3.92 -22.51
C TYR A 397 -27.59 -5.12 -22.29
N TYR A 398 -28.62 -5.21 -23.07
CA TYR A 398 -29.51 -6.38 -23.14
C TYR A 398 -29.09 -7.23 -24.33
N ASP A 399 -28.63 -8.44 -24.08
CA ASP A 399 -28.34 -9.39 -25.12
C ASP A 399 -29.68 -9.88 -25.70
N THR A 400 -30.13 -9.25 -26.80
CA THR A 400 -31.34 -9.64 -27.51
C THR A 400 -31.25 -11.04 -28.13
N VAL A 401 -30.02 -11.57 -28.26
CA VAL A 401 -29.80 -12.93 -28.79
C VAL A 401 -30.09 -13.98 -27.73
N HIS A 402 -29.78 -13.70 -26.47
CA HIS A 402 -29.90 -14.64 -25.35
C HIS A 402 -30.94 -14.22 -24.31
N GLY A 403 -31.51 -13.02 -24.40
CA GLY A 403 -32.55 -12.55 -23.48
C GLY A 403 -32.05 -12.16 -22.10
N ASP A 404 -30.72 -12.10 -21.88
CA ASP A 404 -30.10 -11.82 -20.59
C ASP A 404 -29.43 -10.46 -20.54
N ILE A 405 -29.46 -9.81 -19.37
CA ILE A 405 -28.68 -8.60 -19.10
C ILE A 405 -27.22 -9.01 -18.92
N SER A 406 -26.39 -8.73 -19.93
CA SER A 406 -25.00 -9.19 -19.92
C SER A 406 -24.01 -8.18 -19.34
N ALA A 407 -24.26 -6.89 -19.48
CA ALA A 407 -23.37 -5.84 -18.98
C ALA A 407 -24.11 -4.50 -18.80
N SER A 408 -23.55 -3.63 -17.95
CA SER A 408 -23.97 -2.23 -17.82
C SER A 408 -22.79 -1.32 -18.12
N ASN A 409 -23.06 -0.08 -18.53
CA ASN A 409 -22.01 0.91 -18.74
C ASN A 409 -21.19 1.10 -17.44
N PRO A 410 -19.91 0.69 -17.41
CA PRO A 410 -19.12 0.69 -16.19
C PRO A 410 -18.85 2.09 -15.63
N LEU A 411 -18.81 3.12 -16.46
CA LEU A 411 -18.70 4.52 -16.05
C LEU A 411 -19.94 4.97 -15.29
N LEU A 412 -21.09 4.56 -15.75
CA LEU A 412 -22.37 4.81 -15.12
C LEU A 412 -22.44 4.16 -13.75
N VAL A 413 -22.09 2.89 -13.67
CA VAL A 413 -22.08 2.13 -12.42
C VAL A 413 -21.17 2.77 -11.39
N ASN A 414 -19.96 3.17 -11.76
CA ASN A 414 -19.02 3.80 -10.85
C ASN A 414 -19.54 5.12 -10.25
N ASN A 415 -20.24 5.90 -11.06
CA ASN A 415 -20.78 7.19 -10.60
C ASN A 415 -22.06 7.06 -9.77
N LEU A 416 -22.88 6.04 -10.04
CA LEU A 416 -24.13 5.80 -9.32
C LEU A 416 -23.94 5.14 -7.96
N LEU A 417 -23.01 4.20 -7.89
CA LEU A 417 -22.84 3.34 -6.73
C LEU A 417 -21.75 3.84 -5.77
N LYS A 418 -21.40 5.11 -5.85
CA LYS A 418 -20.48 5.75 -4.92
C LYS A 418 -20.95 5.55 -3.48
N ARG A 419 -20.10 4.99 -2.64
CA ARG A 419 -20.26 4.93 -1.19
C ARG A 419 -19.18 5.78 -0.52
N ASN A 420 -19.59 6.73 0.29
CA ASN A 420 -18.70 7.53 1.10
C ASN A 420 -18.72 7.00 2.53
N THR A 421 -17.55 6.69 3.08
CA THR A 421 -17.33 6.29 4.48
C THR A 421 -16.47 7.35 5.15
N ARG A 422 -17.06 8.06 6.12
CA ARG A 422 -16.37 9.06 6.94
C ARG A 422 -15.94 8.50 8.27
#